data_2ed71abfd099abf761946caa85c5dd95
#
_entry.id   2ed71abfd099abf761946caa85c5dd95
#
_cell.length_a   1.000
_cell.length_b   1.000
_cell.length_c   1.000
_cell.angle_alpha   90.00
_cell.angle_beta   90.00
_cell.angle_gamma   90.00
#
_symmetry.space_group_name_H-M   'P 1'
#
loop_
_entity.id
_entity.type
_entity.pdbx_description
1 polymer ?
#
loop_
_entity_poly.entity_id
_entity_poly.type
_entity_poly.pdbx_seq_one_letter_code
_entity_poly.pdbx_strand_id
1 'polypeptide(L)'
;GSNLILAGGFELMSNIPFATNTYMRLGKKFGDFVMTDLMTHDGLIDSFSGVHMGITAENIARKYKISREEQDKYALMAQKRAVDAVDGGYFKEEIVPVNLTDYRGNRFVFDKDEFPRRDTSLDKLSNLKPTFLKDGTGTVTAGNTSGINDGAAFLLLASEDYCQANGISPLAEVIGTSVIGCDPQYMGLGPYYAIEKLIRNSGIEFKDIDYFEINE
;
A
#
# COMPACT_ATOMS: atom_id res chain seq x y z
N GLY A 1 4.32 0.12 31.05
CA GLY A 1 3.68 -0.09 29.74
C GLY A 1 2.85 -1.37 29.71
N SER A 2 2.13 -1.65 28.64
CA SER A 2 1.38 -2.91 28.46
C SER A 2 2.34 -4.01 28.04
N ASN A 3 2.13 -5.23 28.56
CA ASN A 3 2.92 -6.40 28.22
C ASN A 3 2.36 -7.16 27.01
N LEU A 4 1.11 -6.87 26.64
CA LEU A 4 0.41 -7.45 25.50
C LEU A 4 -0.39 -6.37 24.80
N ILE A 5 -0.22 -6.23 23.48
CA ILE A 5 -0.84 -5.19 22.66
C ILE A 5 -1.35 -5.80 21.36
N LEU A 6 -2.60 -5.53 21.01
CA LEU A 6 -3.10 -5.73 19.66
C LEU A 6 -2.80 -4.47 18.83
N ALA A 7 -2.01 -4.62 17.79
CA ALA A 7 -1.64 -3.56 16.86
C ALA A 7 -2.13 -3.90 15.45
N GLY A 8 -2.67 -2.93 14.74
CA GLY A 8 -3.15 -3.16 13.40
C GLY A 8 -3.93 -1.98 12.84
N GLY A 9 -4.49 -2.17 11.67
CA GLY A 9 -5.31 -1.18 10.99
C GLY A 9 -6.18 -1.80 9.92
N PHE A 10 -7.09 -1.00 9.43
CA PHE A 10 -7.93 -1.33 8.29
C PHE A 10 -8.16 -0.11 7.42
N GLU A 11 -8.40 -0.34 6.16
CA GLU A 11 -8.81 0.69 5.22
C GLU A 11 -9.92 0.15 4.32
N LEU A 12 -10.91 0.98 4.04
CA LEU A 12 -12.05 0.66 3.19
C LEU A 12 -12.16 1.71 2.07
N MET A 13 -11.23 1.64 1.13
CA MET A 13 -11.13 2.63 0.04
C MET A 13 -12.35 2.61 -0.87
N SER A 14 -12.98 1.44 -1.06
CA SER A 14 -14.19 1.30 -1.88
C SER A 14 -15.42 2.04 -1.33
N ASN A 15 -15.40 2.45 -0.06
CA ASN A 15 -16.53 3.10 0.60
C ASN A 15 -16.21 4.52 1.12
N ILE A 16 -15.14 5.13 0.65
CA ILE A 16 -14.79 6.50 1.01
C ILE A 16 -15.81 7.48 0.38
N PRO A 17 -16.39 8.39 1.15
CA PRO A 17 -17.45 9.27 0.66
C PRO A 17 -16.90 10.45 -0.16
N PHE A 18 -17.79 11.06 -0.93
CA PHE A 18 -17.60 12.40 -1.45
C PHE A 18 -18.10 13.43 -0.45
N ALA A 19 -17.40 14.54 -0.28
CA ALA A 19 -17.76 15.64 0.60
C ALA A 19 -18.00 16.94 -0.17
N THR A 20 -18.81 17.80 0.40
CA THR A 20 -18.98 19.18 -0.05
C THR A 20 -18.65 20.14 1.09
N ASN A 21 -18.40 21.40 0.76
CA ASN A 21 -18.01 22.40 1.76
C ASN A 21 -19.17 22.78 2.70
N THR A 22 -18.83 23.48 3.79
CA THR A 22 -19.76 23.88 4.85
C THR A 22 -20.86 24.83 4.40
N TYR A 23 -20.73 25.50 3.26
CA TYR A 23 -21.76 26.40 2.74
C TYR A 23 -23.09 25.67 2.48
N MET A 24 -23.07 24.38 2.23
CA MET A 24 -24.29 23.57 2.09
C MET A 24 -25.09 23.53 3.39
N ARG A 25 -24.44 23.53 4.56
CA ARG A 25 -25.14 23.62 5.86
C ARG A 25 -25.83 24.97 6.08
N LEU A 26 -25.30 26.02 5.48
CA LEU A 26 -25.85 27.39 5.57
C LEU A 26 -26.92 27.66 4.52
N GLY A 27 -27.28 26.67 3.71
CA GLY A 27 -28.31 26.76 2.68
C GLY A 27 -27.85 27.56 1.47
N LYS A 28 -27.11 26.94 0.57
CA LYS A 28 -26.74 27.54 -0.72
C LYS A 28 -27.98 27.74 -1.58
N LYS A 29 -28.26 29.00 -1.95
CA LYS A 29 -29.50 29.37 -2.68
C LYS A 29 -29.35 29.30 -4.21
N PHE A 30 -28.14 29.57 -4.76
CA PHE A 30 -27.89 29.67 -6.19
C PHE A 30 -26.48 29.16 -6.56
N GLY A 31 -26.32 28.74 -7.83
CA GLY A 31 -25.07 28.35 -8.44
C GLY A 31 -24.66 26.89 -8.12
N ASP A 32 -23.65 26.41 -8.82
CA ASP A 32 -23.12 25.06 -8.68
C ASP A 32 -22.39 24.85 -7.36
N PHE A 33 -22.20 23.60 -6.96
CA PHE A 33 -21.31 23.20 -5.88
C PHE A 33 -20.42 22.03 -6.34
N VAL A 34 -19.23 21.96 -5.76
CA VAL A 34 -18.29 20.91 -6.04
C VAL A 34 -18.37 19.86 -4.94
N MET A 35 -18.39 18.61 -5.34
CA MET A 35 -18.16 17.47 -4.46
C MET A 35 -16.70 17.01 -4.61
N THR A 36 -16.03 16.85 -3.47
CA THR A 36 -14.63 16.41 -3.42
C THR A 36 -14.60 14.92 -3.12
N ASP A 37 -13.90 14.15 -3.94
CA ASP A 37 -13.56 12.76 -3.67
C ASP A 37 -12.56 12.74 -2.52
N LEU A 38 -12.97 12.25 -1.35
CA LEU A 38 -12.12 12.23 -0.16
C LEU A 38 -11.02 11.17 -0.26
N MET A 39 -11.22 10.10 -1.02
CA MET A 39 -10.15 9.13 -1.28
C MET A 39 -8.96 9.79 -1.97
N THR A 40 -9.23 10.55 -3.02
CA THR A 40 -8.18 11.28 -3.74
C THR A 40 -7.61 12.41 -2.90
N HIS A 41 -8.48 13.23 -2.29
CA HIS A 41 -8.07 14.45 -1.59
C HIS A 41 -7.27 14.16 -0.32
N ASP A 42 -7.72 13.22 0.51
CA ASP A 42 -7.12 12.96 1.83
C ASP A 42 -6.06 11.86 1.79
N GLY A 43 -6.19 10.89 0.85
CA GLY A 43 -5.31 9.72 0.77
C GLY A 43 -4.23 9.78 -0.31
N LEU A 44 -4.50 10.43 -1.46
CA LEU A 44 -3.65 10.31 -2.64
C LEU A 44 -3.03 11.63 -3.10
N ILE A 45 -3.44 12.77 -2.55
CA ILE A 45 -2.89 14.10 -2.84
C ILE A 45 -1.97 14.52 -1.70
N ASP A 46 -0.74 14.91 -2.04
CA ASP A 46 0.17 15.53 -1.09
C ASP A 46 -0.34 16.89 -0.63
N SER A 47 -0.51 17.06 0.67
CA SER A 47 -1.08 18.29 1.26
C SER A 47 -0.18 19.52 1.13
N PHE A 48 1.12 19.37 0.89
CA PHE A 48 2.05 20.47 0.73
C PHE A 48 2.09 21.00 -0.70
N SER A 49 2.16 20.11 -1.67
CA SER A 49 2.29 20.47 -3.08
C SER A 49 0.98 20.42 -3.87
N GLY A 50 -0.04 19.75 -3.33
CA GLY A 50 -1.31 19.53 -4.02
C GLY A 50 -1.24 18.57 -5.20
N VAL A 51 -0.14 17.81 -5.33
CA VAL A 51 0.02 16.86 -6.43
C VAL A 51 -0.32 15.43 -6.00
N HIS A 52 -0.82 14.65 -6.95
CA HIS A 52 -1.11 13.24 -6.72
C HIS A 52 0.19 12.44 -6.49
N MET A 53 0.16 11.47 -5.54
CA MET A 53 1.35 10.66 -5.20
C MET A 53 1.97 9.93 -6.41
N GLY A 54 1.19 9.60 -7.44
CA GLY A 54 1.71 9.07 -8.71
C GLY A 54 2.66 10.01 -9.45
N ILE A 55 2.53 11.33 -9.27
CA ILE A 55 3.51 12.31 -9.80
C ILE A 55 4.84 12.19 -9.07
N THR A 56 4.82 11.90 -7.77
CA THR A 56 6.07 11.68 -7.01
C THR A 56 6.82 10.43 -7.49
N ALA A 57 6.08 9.39 -7.92
CA ALA A 57 6.67 8.21 -8.56
C ALA A 57 7.31 8.56 -9.92
N GLU A 58 6.65 9.37 -10.75
CA GLU A 58 7.23 9.89 -12.00
C GLU A 58 8.49 10.75 -11.75
N ASN A 59 8.51 11.53 -10.67
CA ASN A 59 9.70 12.29 -10.26
C ASN A 59 10.88 11.37 -9.93
N ILE A 60 10.64 10.27 -9.23
CA ILE A 60 11.65 9.26 -8.92
C ILE A 60 12.14 8.58 -10.19
N ALA A 61 11.23 8.13 -11.05
CA ALA A 61 11.57 7.52 -12.33
C ALA A 61 12.48 8.41 -13.17
N ARG A 62 12.16 9.71 -13.27
CA ARG A 62 12.96 10.70 -13.98
C ARG A 62 14.32 10.93 -13.33
N LYS A 63 14.36 11.10 -12.00
CA LYS A 63 15.60 11.38 -11.24
C LYS A 63 16.60 10.24 -11.34
N TYR A 64 16.13 9.01 -11.24
CA TYR A 64 16.97 7.82 -11.25
C TYR A 64 17.03 7.14 -12.62
N LYS A 65 16.38 7.72 -13.64
CA LYS A 65 16.34 7.22 -15.02
C LYS A 65 15.79 5.78 -15.10
N ILE A 66 14.78 5.48 -14.28
CA ILE A 66 14.10 4.19 -14.30
C ILE A 66 13.13 4.18 -15.48
N SER A 67 13.39 3.31 -16.43
CA SER A 67 12.59 3.24 -17.66
C SER A 67 11.21 2.58 -17.41
N ARG A 68 10.28 2.84 -18.30
CA ARG A 68 8.97 2.19 -18.32
C ARG A 68 9.11 0.66 -18.40
N GLU A 69 10.04 0.17 -19.19
CA GLU A 69 10.28 -1.26 -19.35
C GLU A 69 10.76 -1.92 -18.04
N GLU A 70 11.64 -1.25 -17.28
CA GLU A 70 12.10 -1.74 -15.97
C GLU A 70 10.94 -1.79 -14.98
N GLN A 71 10.09 -0.77 -14.93
CA GLN A 71 8.89 -0.73 -14.10
C GLN A 71 7.93 -1.88 -14.45
N ASP A 72 7.65 -2.09 -15.74
CA ASP A 72 6.75 -3.16 -16.20
C ASP A 72 7.33 -4.56 -15.91
N LYS A 73 8.64 -4.76 -16.04
CA LYS A 73 9.32 -6.01 -15.65
C LYS A 73 9.17 -6.30 -14.16
N TYR A 74 9.35 -5.27 -13.34
CA TYR A 74 9.17 -5.40 -11.90
C TYR A 74 7.71 -5.73 -11.54
N ALA A 75 6.75 -5.02 -12.11
CA ALA A 75 5.33 -5.27 -11.92
C ALA A 75 4.93 -6.69 -12.34
N LEU A 76 5.43 -7.19 -13.48
CA LEU A 76 5.19 -8.57 -13.90
C LEU A 76 5.76 -9.57 -12.91
N MET A 77 6.97 -9.33 -12.40
CA MET A 77 7.61 -10.19 -11.40
C MET A 77 6.78 -10.22 -10.12
N ALA A 78 6.33 -9.05 -9.62
CA ALA A 78 5.50 -8.94 -8.43
C ALA A 78 4.16 -9.70 -8.57
N GLN A 79 3.48 -9.54 -9.72
CA GLN A 79 2.25 -10.27 -10.02
C GLN A 79 2.46 -11.79 -10.03
N LYS A 80 3.53 -12.28 -10.66
CA LYS A 80 3.84 -13.71 -10.68
C LYS A 80 4.09 -14.25 -9.28
N ARG A 81 4.91 -13.55 -8.49
CA ARG A 81 5.19 -13.95 -7.09
C ARG A 81 3.93 -14.00 -6.24
N ALA A 82 3.05 -13.01 -6.36
CA ALA A 82 1.79 -12.98 -5.64
C ALA A 82 0.88 -14.14 -6.04
N VAL A 83 0.74 -14.43 -7.34
CA VAL A 83 -0.04 -15.56 -7.84
C VAL A 83 0.53 -16.88 -7.36
N ASP A 84 1.85 -17.08 -7.45
CA ASP A 84 2.51 -18.31 -7.00
C ASP A 84 2.33 -18.53 -5.49
N ALA A 85 2.41 -17.45 -4.69
CA ALA A 85 2.20 -17.51 -3.25
C ALA A 85 0.75 -17.86 -2.88
N VAL A 86 -0.23 -17.25 -3.56
CA VAL A 86 -1.66 -17.57 -3.38
C VAL A 86 -1.93 -19.02 -3.75
N ASP A 87 -1.42 -19.50 -4.90
CA ASP A 87 -1.63 -20.87 -5.36
C ASP A 87 -0.91 -21.90 -4.48
N GLY A 88 0.27 -21.55 -3.98
CA GLY A 88 1.02 -22.34 -3.01
C GLY A 88 0.39 -22.38 -1.62
N GLY A 89 -0.60 -21.52 -1.35
CA GLY A 89 -1.32 -21.45 -0.08
C GLY A 89 -0.51 -20.85 1.06
N TYR A 90 0.53 -20.05 0.76
CA TYR A 90 1.42 -19.47 1.77
C TYR A 90 0.73 -18.52 2.73
N PHE A 91 -0.39 -17.91 2.30
CA PHE A 91 -1.16 -16.97 3.13
C PHE A 91 -2.34 -17.61 3.89
N LYS A 92 -2.55 -18.94 3.79
CA LYS A 92 -3.72 -19.59 4.40
C LYS A 92 -3.81 -19.45 5.91
N GLU A 93 -2.69 -19.40 6.60
CA GLU A 93 -2.64 -19.27 8.06
C GLU A 93 -2.84 -17.81 8.52
N GLU A 94 -2.67 -16.84 7.61
CA GLU A 94 -2.79 -15.42 7.90
C GLU A 94 -4.17 -14.87 7.53
N ILE A 95 -4.79 -15.41 6.47
CA ILE A 95 -6.09 -14.96 5.99
C ILE A 95 -7.20 -15.38 6.92
N VAL A 96 -7.96 -14.39 7.42
CA VAL A 96 -9.20 -14.61 8.15
C VAL A 96 -10.37 -14.51 7.19
N PRO A 97 -11.08 -15.62 6.87
CA PRO A 97 -12.21 -15.59 5.95
C PRO A 97 -13.35 -14.73 6.48
N VAL A 98 -13.92 -13.87 5.63
CA VAL A 98 -15.03 -12.98 5.97
C VAL A 98 -16.31 -13.45 5.29
N ASN A 99 -17.38 -13.67 6.08
CA ASN A 99 -18.69 -13.99 5.56
C ASN A 99 -19.39 -12.70 5.12
N LEU A 100 -19.65 -12.57 3.83
CA LEU A 100 -20.29 -11.42 3.22
C LEU A 100 -21.65 -11.77 2.62
N THR A 101 -22.44 -10.73 2.38
CA THR A 101 -23.70 -10.84 1.64
C THR A 101 -23.68 -9.77 0.54
N ASP A 102 -23.90 -10.19 -0.71
CA ASP A 102 -23.96 -9.27 -1.83
C ASP A 102 -25.26 -8.45 -1.83
N TYR A 103 -25.36 -7.48 -2.73
CA TYR A 103 -26.54 -6.61 -2.87
C TYR A 103 -27.81 -7.37 -3.31
N ARG A 104 -27.68 -8.62 -3.77
CA ARG A 104 -28.80 -9.51 -4.14
C ARG A 104 -29.23 -10.44 -3.00
N GLY A 105 -28.53 -10.38 -1.84
CA GLY A 105 -28.79 -11.22 -0.69
C GLY A 105 -28.08 -12.57 -0.72
N ASN A 106 -27.18 -12.83 -1.68
CA ASN A 106 -26.41 -14.07 -1.73
C ASN A 106 -25.27 -14.02 -0.71
N ARG A 107 -25.13 -15.07 0.06
CA ARG A 107 -24.01 -15.22 1.02
C ARG A 107 -22.81 -15.85 0.33
N PHE A 108 -21.63 -15.34 0.60
CA PHE A 108 -20.36 -15.90 0.13
C PHE A 108 -19.27 -15.68 1.16
N VAL A 109 -18.18 -16.44 1.04
CA VAL A 109 -16.98 -16.28 1.87
C VAL A 109 -15.93 -15.56 1.04
N PHE A 110 -15.40 -14.45 1.57
CA PHE A 110 -14.29 -13.74 1.02
C PHE A 110 -13.02 -14.21 1.73
N ASP A 111 -12.17 -14.96 1.03
CA ASP A 111 -10.99 -15.64 1.57
C ASP A 111 -9.78 -15.59 0.62
N LYS A 112 -9.85 -14.73 -0.40
CA LYS A 112 -8.78 -14.59 -1.43
C LYS A 112 -8.59 -13.14 -1.82
N ASP A 113 -7.33 -12.77 -2.00
CA ASP A 113 -6.98 -11.48 -2.60
C ASP A 113 -7.39 -11.42 -4.07
N GLU A 114 -8.11 -10.36 -4.44
CA GLU A 114 -8.63 -10.16 -5.81
C GLU A 114 -7.63 -9.45 -6.73
N PHE A 115 -6.66 -8.75 -6.17
CA PHE A 115 -5.73 -7.91 -6.92
C PHE A 115 -4.71 -8.69 -7.78
N PRO A 116 -4.18 -9.87 -7.37
CA PRO A 116 -3.21 -10.61 -8.17
C PRO A 116 -3.80 -11.06 -9.52
N ARG A 117 -3.14 -10.66 -10.62
CA ARG A 117 -3.60 -10.93 -12.00
C ARG A 117 -2.79 -12.02 -12.67
N ARG A 118 -3.38 -13.19 -12.84
CA ARG A 118 -2.75 -14.38 -13.43
C ARG A 118 -2.38 -14.22 -14.90
N ASP A 119 -3.08 -13.35 -15.61
CA ASP A 119 -2.96 -13.14 -17.05
C ASP A 119 -2.05 -11.96 -17.42
N THR A 120 -1.29 -11.44 -16.46
CA THR A 120 -0.35 -10.34 -16.68
C THR A 120 0.80 -10.78 -17.58
N SER A 121 1.16 -9.95 -18.56
CA SER A 121 2.31 -10.14 -19.44
C SER A 121 2.97 -8.80 -19.77
N LEU A 122 4.24 -8.83 -20.21
CA LEU A 122 4.94 -7.61 -20.64
C LEU A 122 4.22 -6.92 -21.79
N ASP A 123 3.68 -7.70 -22.73
CA ASP A 123 2.89 -7.15 -23.85
C ASP A 123 1.67 -6.38 -23.37
N LYS A 124 0.91 -6.95 -22.42
CA LYS A 124 -0.25 -6.27 -21.84
C LYS A 124 0.15 -5.01 -21.09
N LEU A 125 1.22 -5.07 -20.29
CA LEU A 125 1.71 -3.93 -19.52
C LEU A 125 2.20 -2.80 -20.42
N SER A 126 3.01 -3.10 -21.44
CA SER A 126 3.57 -2.11 -22.37
C SER A 126 2.51 -1.33 -23.15
N ASN A 127 1.35 -1.94 -23.40
CA ASN A 127 0.22 -1.31 -24.08
C ASN A 127 -0.61 -0.36 -23.19
N LEU A 128 -0.38 -0.35 -21.87
CA LEU A 128 -1.08 0.56 -20.97
C LEU A 128 -0.60 2.00 -21.14
N LYS A 129 -1.56 2.92 -21.11
CA LYS A 129 -1.27 4.36 -21.18
C LYS A 129 -0.81 4.88 -19.82
N PRO A 130 0.14 5.84 -19.78
CA PRO A 130 0.49 6.54 -18.55
C PRO A 130 -0.73 7.18 -17.91
N THR A 131 -0.81 7.07 -16.58
CA THR A 131 -1.97 7.52 -15.80
C THR A 131 -1.85 8.99 -15.42
N PHE A 132 -0.67 9.43 -14.98
CA PHE A 132 -0.47 10.72 -14.33
C PHE A 132 0.10 11.78 -15.29
N LEU A 133 1.10 11.46 -16.10
CA LEU A 133 1.65 12.35 -17.12
C LEU A 133 1.16 11.92 -18.50
N LYS A 134 0.46 12.84 -19.19
CA LYS A 134 -0.15 12.59 -20.50
C LYS A 134 0.57 13.30 -21.64
N ASP A 135 1.71 13.91 -21.35
CA ASP A 135 2.54 14.70 -22.28
C ASP A 135 3.51 13.85 -23.11
N GLY A 136 3.42 12.53 -23.01
CA GLY A 136 4.31 11.59 -23.68
C GLY A 136 5.55 11.21 -22.86
N THR A 137 5.75 11.78 -21.67
CA THR A 137 6.91 11.49 -20.79
C THR A 137 6.56 10.53 -19.64
N GLY A 138 5.27 10.25 -19.44
CA GLY A 138 4.78 9.41 -18.34
C GLY A 138 5.20 7.94 -18.45
N THR A 139 5.51 7.35 -17.34
CA THR A 139 5.96 5.95 -17.22
C THR A 139 5.08 5.12 -16.28
N VAL A 140 4.38 5.76 -15.34
CA VAL A 140 3.52 5.10 -14.35
C VAL A 140 2.14 4.83 -14.95
N THR A 141 1.71 3.56 -14.88
CA THR A 141 0.44 3.08 -15.45
C THR A 141 -0.37 2.31 -14.40
N ALA A 142 -1.62 2.00 -14.72
CA ALA A 142 -2.44 1.13 -13.87
C ALA A 142 -1.90 -0.30 -13.70
N GLY A 143 -0.89 -0.69 -14.48
CA GLY A 143 -0.28 -2.03 -14.41
C GLY A 143 1.01 -2.08 -13.61
N ASN A 144 1.65 -0.93 -13.34
CA ASN A 144 2.88 -0.82 -12.59
C ASN A 144 2.76 0.13 -11.38
N THR A 145 1.55 0.31 -10.88
CA THR A 145 1.24 1.04 -9.63
C THR A 145 0.34 0.18 -8.76
N SER A 146 0.28 0.49 -7.46
CA SER A 146 -0.62 -0.18 -6.53
C SER A 146 -2.09 0.08 -6.88
N GLY A 147 -2.97 -0.82 -6.46
CA GLY A 147 -4.40 -0.69 -6.63
C GLY A 147 -5.07 0.12 -5.52
N ILE A 148 -6.37 0.35 -5.71
CA ILE A 148 -7.29 0.83 -4.68
C ILE A 148 -7.86 -0.43 -4.03
N ASN A 149 -7.50 -0.69 -2.76
CA ASN A 149 -7.83 -1.93 -2.09
C ASN A 149 -8.50 -1.69 -0.75
N ASP A 150 -9.39 -2.60 -0.38
CA ASP A 150 -9.89 -2.73 0.98
C ASP A 150 -9.04 -3.77 1.71
N GLY A 151 -8.77 -3.57 3.00
CA GLY A 151 -7.97 -4.51 3.75
C GLY A 151 -7.94 -4.24 5.24
N ALA A 152 -7.59 -5.27 6.00
CA ALA A 152 -7.32 -5.18 7.43
C ALA A 152 -6.21 -6.14 7.82
N ALA A 153 -5.29 -5.69 8.67
CA ALA A 153 -4.23 -6.54 9.22
C ALA A 153 -3.97 -6.21 10.68
N PHE A 154 -3.79 -7.25 11.49
CA PHE A 154 -3.56 -7.11 12.92
C PHE A 154 -2.46 -8.06 13.38
N LEU A 155 -1.66 -7.58 14.34
CA LEU A 155 -0.60 -8.33 15.01
C LEU A 155 -0.80 -8.28 16.51
N LEU A 156 -0.49 -9.39 17.19
CA LEU A 156 -0.42 -9.44 18.64
C LEU A 156 1.05 -9.30 19.05
N LEU A 157 1.37 -8.21 19.73
CA LEU A 157 2.72 -7.91 20.24
C LEU A 157 2.76 -8.22 21.73
N ALA A 158 3.79 -8.93 22.17
CA ALA A 158 4.01 -9.25 23.58
C ALA A 158 5.43 -8.90 24.00
N SER A 159 5.61 -8.54 25.29
CA SER A 159 6.95 -8.43 25.85
C SER A 159 7.57 -9.79 26.04
N GLU A 160 8.89 -9.87 26.05
CA GLU A 160 9.62 -11.12 26.30
C GLU A 160 9.22 -11.73 27.64
N ASP A 161 9.16 -10.95 28.71
CA ASP A 161 8.72 -11.40 30.05
C ASP A 161 7.32 -12.01 30.05
N TYR A 162 6.40 -11.41 29.26
CA TYR A 162 5.05 -11.94 29.14
C TYR A 162 5.04 -13.29 28.41
N CYS A 163 5.82 -13.41 27.35
CA CYS A 163 5.95 -14.66 26.60
C CYS A 163 6.51 -15.77 27.51
N GLN A 164 7.57 -15.50 28.24
CA GLN A 164 8.20 -16.47 29.17
C GLN A 164 7.24 -16.87 30.28
N ALA A 165 6.56 -15.92 30.94
CA ALA A 165 5.63 -16.19 32.04
C ALA A 165 4.41 -17.02 31.62
N ASN A 166 4.00 -16.93 30.35
CA ASN A 166 2.84 -17.63 29.81
C ASN A 166 3.17 -18.81 28.87
N GLY A 167 4.44 -19.16 28.71
CA GLY A 167 4.87 -20.26 27.85
C GLY A 167 4.55 -20.03 26.36
N ILE A 168 4.56 -18.78 25.91
CA ILE A 168 4.28 -18.38 24.53
C ILE A 168 5.58 -18.38 23.73
N SER A 169 5.60 -19.07 22.60
CA SER A 169 6.68 -18.98 21.62
C SER A 169 6.32 -17.93 20.56
N PRO A 170 7.03 -16.79 20.47
CA PRO A 170 6.75 -15.78 19.46
C PRO A 170 7.14 -16.29 18.08
N LEU A 171 6.47 -15.80 17.03
CA LEU A 171 6.80 -16.09 15.62
C LEU A 171 8.07 -15.35 15.18
N ALA A 172 8.28 -14.14 15.71
CA ALA A 172 9.43 -13.29 15.41
C ALA A 172 9.68 -12.30 16.54
N GLU A 173 10.85 -11.68 16.54
CA GLU A 173 11.23 -10.59 17.43
C GLU A 173 11.34 -9.29 16.65
N VAL A 174 10.84 -8.18 17.22
CA VAL A 174 11.04 -6.83 16.67
C VAL A 174 12.39 -6.29 17.14
N ILE A 175 13.39 -6.37 16.28
CA ILE A 175 14.77 -5.95 16.61
C ILE A 175 14.90 -4.42 16.64
N GLY A 176 14.16 -3.70 15.82
CA GLY A 176 14.26 -2.25 15.78
C GLY A 176 13.21 -1.58 14.91
N THR A 177 13.07 -0.29 15.09
CA THR A 177 12.17 0.56 14.31
C THR A 177 12.90 1.83 13.87
N SER A 178 12.45 2.41 12.76
CA SER A 178 13.00 3.65 12.25
C SER A 178 11.93 4.51 11.60
N VAL A 179 11.99 5.81 11.85
CA VAL A 179 11.16 6.84 11.22
C VAL A 179 12.07 7.91 10.66
N ILE A 180 11.76 8.40 9.47
CA ILE A 180 12.52 9.47 8.79
C ILE A 180 11.55 10.41 8.06
N GLY A 181 11.88 11.70 8.02
CA GLY A 181 11.26 12.64 7.09
C GLY A 181 12.02 12.65 5.78
N CYS A 182 11.31 12.86 4.67
CA CYS A 182 11.91 13.01 3.35
C CYS A 182 11.20 14.12 2.56
N ASP A 183 11.79 14.51 1.43
CA ASP A 183 11.18 15.46 0.50
C ASP A 183 9.87 14.86 -0.05
N PRO A 184 8.71 15.53 0.15
CA PRO A 184 7.41 15.01 -0.31
C PRO A 184 7.37 14.77 -1.83
N GLN A 185 8.14 15.52 -2.62
CA GLN A 185 8.22 15.32 -4.08
C GLN A 185 8.84 13.96 -4.47
N TYR A 186 9.52 13.30 -3.53
CA TYR A 186 10.17 12.00 -3.69
C TYR A 186 9.77 11.03 -2.57
N MET A 187 8.51 11.09 -2.12
CA MET A 187 8.04 10.32 -0.95
C MET A 187 8.36 8.82 -1.04
N GLY A 188 8.36 8.23 -2.23
CA GLY A 188 8.71 6.82 -2.44
C GLY A 188 10.15 6.45 -2.07
N LEU A 189 11.04 7.44 -1.79
CA LEU A 189 12.37 7.19 -1.22
C LEU A 189 12.35 7.09 0.31
N GLY A 190 11.22 7.37 0.96
CA GLY A 190 11.09 7.27 2.42
C GLY A 190 11.53 5.92 2.98
N PRO A 191 11.03 4.77 2.45
CA PRO A 191 11.48 3.46 2.89
C PRO A 191 13.00 3.25 2.76
N TYR A 192 13.60 3.70 1.67
CA TYR A 192 15.05 3.61 1.47
C TYR A 192 15.82 4.30 2.60
N TYR A 193 15.49 5.56 2.91
CA TYR A 193 16.16 6.31 3.98
C TYR A 193 15.87 5.72 5.37
N ALA A 194 14.66 5.20 5.59
CA ALA A 194 14.30 4.56 6.85
C ALA A 194 15.08 3.25 7.05
N ILE A 195 15.26 2.45 6.01
CA ILE A 195 16.06 1.22 6.03
C ILE A 195 17.53 1.55 6.32
N GLU A 196 18.13 2.52 5.63
CA GLU A 196 19.50 2.94 5.91
C GLU A 196 19.71 3.38 7.38
N LYS A 197 18.74 4.13 7.90
CA LYS A 197 18.78 4.57 9.31
C LYS A 197 18.64 3.39 10.27
N LEU A 198 17.74 2.44 9.97
CA LEU A 198 17.52 1.24 10.78
C LEU A 198 18.77 0.37 10.84
N ILE A 199 19.37 0.05 9.69
CA ILE A 199 20.60 -0.73 9.59
C ILE A 199 21.72 -0.10 10.42
N ARG A 200 21.92 1.22 10.25
CA ARG A 200 22.96 1.95 10.99
C ARG A 200 22.76 1.91 12.51
N ASN A 201 21.49 1.95 12.95
CA ASN A 201 21.16 2.01 14.39
C ASN A 201 21.11 0.63 15.04
N SER A 202 20.76 -0.42 14.29
CA SER A 202 20.62 -1.80 14.82
C SER A 202 21.94 -2.58 14.83
N GLY A 203 22.93 -2.14 14.05
CA GLY A 203 24.17 -2.90 13.84
C GLY A 203 24.03 -4.13 12.94
N ILE A 204 22.86 -4.34 12.33
CA ILE A 204 22.63 -5.39 11.32
C ILE A 204 23.26 -4.92 10.01
N GLU A 205 23.91 -5.83 9.29
CA GLU A 205 24.42 -5.52 7.96
C GLU A 205 23.34 -5.83 6.89
N PHE A 206 23.35 -5.07 5.81
CA PHE A 206 22.40 -5.26 4.71
C PHE A 206 22.41 -6.70 4.15
N LYS A 207 23.56 -7.34 4.12
CA LYS A 207 23.73 -8.72 3.66
C LYS A 207 23.06 -9.79 4.54
N ASP A 208 22.72 -9.42 5.79
CA ASP A 208 22.10 -10.32 6.78
C ASP A 208 20.56 -10.28 6.71
N ILE A 209 20.01 -9.49 5.77
CA ILE A 209 18.57 -9.36 5.57
C ILE A 209 18.17 -10.26 4.40
N ASP A 210 17.31 -11.24 4.68
CA ASP A 210 16.83 -12.20 3.67
C ASP A 210 15.65 -11.65 2.86
N TYR A 211 14.77 -10.83 3.49
CA TYR A 211 13.56 -10.32 2.87
C TYR A 211 13.32 -8.85 3.15
N PHE A 212 12.79 -8.17 2.15
CA PHE A 212 12.28 -6.82 2.25
C PHE A 212 10.82 -6.82 1.81
N GLU A 213 9.93 -6.36 2.69
CA GLU A 213 8.55 -6.06 2.35
C GLU A 213 8.38 -4.54 2.36
N ILE A 214 8.08 -3.97 1.22
CA ILE A 214 8.00 -2.52 1.02
C ILE A 214 6.65 -2.19 0.40
N ASN A 215 5.86 -1.35 1.08
CA ASN A 215 4.61 -0.85 0.52
C ASN A 215 4.88 0.02 -0.71
N GLU A 216 4.17 -0.23 -1.78
CA GLU A 216 4.31 0.43 -3.09
C GLU A 216 3.68 1.82 -3.16
#